data_2a49bfc7e387a85a03bd2d455d8052f6
#
_entry.id   2a49bfc7e387a85a03bd2d455d8052f6
#
_cell.length_a   1.000
_cell.length_b   1.000
_cell.length_c   1.000
_cell.angle_alpha   90.00
_cell.angle_beta   90.00
_cell.angle_gamma   90.00
#
_symmetry.space_group_name_H-M   'P 1'
#
loop_
_entity.id
_entity.type
_entity.pdbx_description
1 polymer ?
#
loop_
_entity_poly.entity_id
_entity_poly.type
_entity_poly.pdbx_seq_one_letter_code
_entity_poly.pdbx_strand_id
1 'polypeptide(L)'
;MQKDSLFARPLGDIEGFRFNEAVVGVFPDMLKRSVPGYESIIAQSALLANRYTQPNTRLYDLGSSLGATAIAMRDALAQGDASQSQGCEIHAIDNAPAMIEACRSLISIDHAGTQNAKSHPPVPIVLHEANLQDHPLSQASVVAMNFTLQFVEPSARAALMSTIAEALLPGGVLILSEKVRFQDPTVNELHIDMYHAFKRQNGYSDLEISQKRTALENVLVPDTLEEHQERLLKAGFKHCTVWFQCFNFASLIAIKG
;
A
#
# COMPACT_ATOMS: atom_id res chain seq x y z
N MET A 1 8.92 -13.86 13.05
CA MET A 1 7.61 -13.25 12.72
C MET A 1 6.56 -13.91 13.59
N GLN A 2 5.78 -13.13 14.32
CA GLN A 2 4.70 -13.65 15.17
C GLN A 2 3.49 -14.00 14.29
N LYS A 3 2.85 -15.14 14.55
CA LYS A 3 1.66 -15.58 13.82
C LYS A 3 0.46 -14.72 14.18
N ASP A 4 -0.32 -14.28 13.18
CA ASP A 4 -1.59 -13.60 13.39
C ASP A 4 -2.62 -14.57 14.04
N SER A 5 -3.01 -14.26 15.26
CA SER A 5 -4.01 -14.99 16.04
C SER A 5 -4.99 -14.03 16.75
N LEU A 6 -5.06 -12.78 16.29
CA LEU A 6 -5.90 -11.75 16.93
C LEU A 6 -7.37 -12.15 17.00
N PHE A 7 -7.84 -12.90 16.01
CA PHE A 7 -9.21 -13.36 15.88
C PHE A 7 -9.38 -14.88 16.10
N ALA A 8 -8.38 -15.56 16.69
CA ALA A 8 -8.39 -17.01 16.84
C ALA A 8 -9.32 -17.54 17.93
N ARG A 9 -9.77 -16.68 18.85
CA ARG A 9 -10.71 -17.03 19.93
C ARG A 9 -12.02 -16.28 19.73
N PRO A 10 -13.17 -16.85 20.18
CA PRO A 10 -14.45 -16.13 20.15
C PRO A 10 -14.34 -14.80 20.91
N LEU A 11 -14.74 -13.71 20.24
CA LEU A 11 -14.84 -12.37 20.83
C LEU A 11 -16.31 -12.07 21.11
N GLY A 12 -16.64 -11.54 22.29
CA GLY A 12 -17.99 -11.14 22.66
C GLY A 12 -18.45 -9.93 21.85
N ASP A 13 -17.67 -8.86 21.89
CA ASP A 13 -17.86 -7.68 21.07
C ASP A 13 -16.68 -7.52 20.11
N ILE A 14 -16.98 -7.29 18.84
CA ILE A 14 -15.97 -7.08 17.80
C ILE A 14 -15.93 -5.57 17.48
N GLU A 15 -14.91 -4.90 18.02
CA GLU A 15 -14.64 -3.50 17.68
C GLU A 15 -14.14 -3.37 16.23
N GLY A 16 -14.30 -2.16 15.66
CA GLY A 16 -13.71 -1.82 14.36
C GLY A 16 -12.19 -2.01 14.36
N PHE A 17 -11.65 -2.49 13.25
CA PHE A 17 -10.21 -2.75 13.09
C PHE A 17 -9.39 -1.48 13.30
N ARG A 18 -8.33 -1.55 14.10
CA ARG A 18 -7.40 -0.44 14.37
C ARG A 18 -5.96 -0.89 14.20
N PHE A 19 -5.13 -0.04 13.60
CA PHE A 19 -3.69 -0.26 13.43
C PHE A 19 -2.93 0.10 14.71
N ASN A 20 -3.11 -0.68 15.77
CA ASN A 20 -2.50 -0.48 17.09
C ASN A 20 -1.30 -1.41 17.33
N GLU A 21 -0.68 -1.34 18.51
CA GLU A 21 0.48 -2.14 18.90
C GLU A 21 0.24 -3.66 18.79
N ALA A 22 -0.97 -4.14 19.08
CA ALA A 22 -1.30 -5.56 18.96
C ALA A 22 -1.24 -6.04 17.50
N VAL A 23 -1.63 -5.18 16.56
CA VAL A 23 -1.58 -5.45 15.13
C VAL A 23 -0.14 -5.40 14.61
N VAL A 24 0.69 -4.45 15.06
CA VAL A 24 2.10 -4.30 14.61
C VAL A 24 2.86 -5.61 14.65
N GLY A 25 2.79 -6.34 15.78
CA GLY A 25 3.55 -7.58 15.99
C GLY A 25 3.19 -8.73 15.03
N VAL A 26 1.97 -8.75 14.52
CA VAL A 26 1.44 -9.81 13.64
C VAL A 26 1.20 -9.35 12.21
N PHE A 27 1.37 -8.06 11.91
CA PHE A 27 0.98 -7.44 10.65
C PHE A 27 1.64 -8.08 9.42
N PRO A 28 2.96 -8.40 9.42
CA PRO A 28 3.57 -9.06 8.27
C PRO A 28 2.98 -10.45 7.99
N ASP A 29 2.71 -11.27 9.03
CA ASP A 29 2.06 -12.57 8.89
C ASP A 29 0.60 -12.40 8.42
N MET A 30 -0.09 -11.41 8.96
CA MET A 30 -1.46 -11.04 8.58
C MET A 30 -1.54 -10.72 7.08
N LEU A 31 -0.67 -9.89 6.55
CA LEU A 31 -0.65 -9.52 5.13
C LEU A 31 -0.32 -10.73 4.24
N LYS A 32 0.74 -11.46 4.57
CA LYS A 32 1.15 -12.66 3.82
C LYS A 32 0.03 -13.69 3.71
N ARG A 33 -0.73 -13.91 4.78
CA ARG A 33 -1.79 -14.92 4.85
C ARG A 33 -3.15 -14.43 4.37
N SER A 34 -3.39 -13.11 4.28
CA SER A 34 -4.71 -12.55 3.95
C SER A 34 -4.75 -11.62 2.75
N VAL A 35 -3.61 -11.28 2.13
CA VAL A 35 -3.59 -10.48 0.91
C VAL A 35 -2.94 -11.28 -0.23
N PRO A 36 -3.76 -11.80 -1.18
CA PRO A 36 -3.24 -12.57 -2.31
C PRO A 36 -2.23 -11.76 -3.12
N GLY A 37 -1.02 -12.31 -3.30
CA GLY A 37 0.04 -11.67 -4.09
C GLY A 37 0.75 -10.50 -3.41
N TYR A 38 0.59 -10.27 -2.11
CA TYR A 38 1.18 -9.12 -1.41
C TYR A 38 2.67 -8.92 -1.70
N GLU A 39 3.48 -9.98 -1.51
CA GLU A 39 4.93 -9.92 -1.75
C GLU A 39 5.26 -9.54 -3.20
N SER A 40 4.51 -10.09 -4.17
CA SER A 40 4.66 -9.76 -5.60
C SER A 40 4.26 -8.31 -5.88
N ILE A 41 3.19 -7.81 -5.28
CA ILE A 41 2.74 -6.42 -5.43
C ILE A 41 3.83 -5.46 -4.93
N ILE A 42 4.38 -5.69 -3.75
CA ILE A 42 5.46 -4.85 -3.19
C ILE A 42 6.69 -4.87 -4.09
N ALA A 43 7.14 -6.05 -4.52
CA ALA A 43 8.32 -6.19 -5.38
C ALA A 43 8.13 -5.49 -6.75
N GLN A 44 6.96 -5.67 -7.38
CA GLN A 44 6.67 -5.04 -8.67
C GLN A 44 6.44 -3.53 -8.53
N SER A 45 5.84 -3.07 -7.43
CA SER A 45 5.74 -1.63 -7.12
C SER A 45 7.12 -0.98 -7.05
N ALA A 46 8.10 -1.66 -6.45
CA ALA A 46 9.48 -1.18 -6.39
C ALA A 46 10.15 -1.12 -7.77
N LEU A 47 9.89 -2.09 -8.67
CA LEU A 47 10.38 -2.05 -10.06
C LEU A 47 9.76 -0.90 -10.84
N LEU A 48 8.45 -0.68 -10.68
CA LEU A 48 7.76 0.45 -11.30
C LEU A 48 8.31 1.77 -10.76
N ALA A 49 8.54 1.89 -9.45
CA ALA A 49 9.15 3.06 -8.85
C ALA A 49 10.54 3.34 -9.44
N ASN A 50 11.40 2.33 -9.53
CA ASN A 50 12.73 2.48 -10.14
C ASN A 50 12.64 2.98 -11.60
N ARG A 51 11.68 2.49 -12.39
CA ARG A 51 11.49 2.88 -13.79
C ARG A 51 11.06 4.34 -13.96
N TYR A 52 10.19 4.84 -13.07
CA TYR A 52 9.55 6.15 -13.22
C TYR A 52 10.15 7.24 -12.32
N THR A 53 11.11 6.90 -11.49
CA THR A 53 11.87 7.88 -10.68
C THR A 53 12.57 8.88 -11.59
N GLN A 54 12.45 10.16 -11.24
CA GLN A 54 13.13 11.28 -11.89
C GLN A 54 14.09 11.94 -10.90
N PRO A 55 15.25 12.45 -11.34
CA PRO A 55 16.22 13.05 -10.42
C PRO A 55 15.67 14.30 -9.72
N ASN A 56 16.12 14.52 -8.49
CA ASN A 56 15.70 15.65 -7.63
C ASN A 56 14.20 15.69 -7.35
N THR A 57 13.57 14.53 -7.24
CA THR A 57 12.13 14.40 -6.95
C THR A 57 11.89 13.64 -5.66
N ARG A 58 10.62 13.62 -5.23
CA ARG A 58 10.15 12.83 -4.10
C ARG A 58 9.40 11.60 -4.58
N LEU A 59 9.60 10.51 -3.85
CA LEU A 59 8.77 9.33 -3.94
C LEU A 59 7.92 9.26 -2.67
N TYR A 60 6.65 8.90 -2.79
CA TYR A 60 5.75 8.81 -1.65
C TYR A 60 5.22 7.38 -1.47
N ASP A 61 5.23 6.91 -0.22
CA ASP A 61 4.53 5.69 0.23
C ASP A 61 3.39 6.13 1.16
N LEU A 62 2.18 6.18 0.63
CA LEU A 62 0.99 6.68 1.32
C LEU A 62 0.25 5.54 2.02
N GLY A 63 0.18 5.59 3.35
CA GLY A 63 -0.24 4.48 4.20
C GLY A 63 0.88 3.45 4.34
N SER A 64 2.07 3.95 4.68
CA SER A 64 3.31 3.17 4.66
C SER A 64 3.36 2.03 5.68
N SER A 65 2.54 2.09 6.74
CA SER A 65 2.51 1.08 7.79
C SER A 65 3.92 0.76 8.31
N LEU A 66 4.38 -0.48 8.19
CA LEU A 66 5.74 -0.91 8.57
C LEU A 66 6.83 -0.58 7.52
N GLY A 67 6.51 0.17 6.47
CA GLY A 67 7.46 0.66 5.47
C GLY A 67 7.87 -0.35 4.41
N ALA A 68 7.13 -1.43 4.21
CA ALA A 68 7.49 -2.48 3.25
C ALA A 68 7.69 -1.93 1.83
N THR A 69 6.80 -1.05 1.34
CA THR A 69 6.90 -0.42 0.03
C THR A 69 8.08 0.56 -0.03
N ALA A 70 8.23 1.42 0.97
CA ALA A 70 9.32 2.40 1.03
C ALA A 70 10.70 1.73 1.03
N ILE A 71 10.88 0.66 1.82
CA ILE A 71 12.12 -0.14 1.87
C ILE A 71 12.38 -0.80 0.50
N ALA A 72 11.36 -1.43 -0.10
CA ALA A 72 11.50 -2.06 -1.41
C ALA A 72 11.84 -1.05 -2.52
N MET A 73 11.22 0.14 -2.52
CA MET A 73 11.55 1.23 -3.44
C MET A 73 13.01 1.66 -3.28
N ARG A 74 13.46 1.92 -2.04
CA ARG A 74 14.86 2.28 -1.76
C ARG A 74 15.84 1.24 -2.29
N ASP A 75 15.54 -0.03 -2.07
CA ASP A 75 16.41 -1.14 -2.47
C ASP A 75 16.45 -1.33 -3.99
N ALA A 76 15.33 -1.12 -4.69
CA ALA A 76 15.29 -1.11 -6.15
C ALA A 76 16.08 0.06 -6.74
N LEU A 77 15.94 1.26 -6.17
CA LEU A 77 16.72 2.44 -6.58
C LEU A 77 18.22 2.26 -6.38
N ALA A 78 18.62 1.61 -5.29
CA ALA A 78 20.04 1.33 -5.02
C ALA A 78 20.67 0.33 -6.00
N GLN A 79 19.88 -0.43 -6.73
CA GLN A 79 20.32 -1.36 -7.79
C GLN A 79 20.14 -0.77 -9.19
N GLY A 80 19.43 0.35 -9.32
CA GLY A 80 19.15 1.05 -10.56
C GLY A 80 20.25 2.02 -10.97
N ASP A 81 19.92 2.91 -11.92
CA ASP A 81 20.80 3.99 -12.36
C ASP A 81 20.85 5.10 -11.29
N ALA A 82 22.03 5.30 -10.71
CA ALA A 82 22.26 6.33 -9.69
C ALA A 82 21.90 7.74 -10.15
N SER A 83 21.99 8.05 -11.45
CA SER A 83 21.65 9.37 -11.99
C SER A 83 20.14 9.66 -11.89
N GLN A 84 19.29 8.63 -11.99
CA GLN A 84 17.84 8.76 -11.87
C GLN A 84 17.39 8.99 -10.43
N SER A 85 18.10 8.44 -9.45
CA SER A 85 17.77 8.59 -8.03
C SER A 85 18.56 9.70 -7.33
N GLN A 86 19.41 10.43 -8.07
CA GLN A 86 20.19 11.55 -7.52
C GLN A 86 19.27 12.63 -6.95
N GLY A 87 19.51 13.03 -5.69
CA GLY A 87 18.75 14.08 -5.01
C GLY A 87 17.30 13.69 -4.67
N CYS A 88 16.96 12.41 -4.76
CA CYS A 88 15.63 11.91 -4.38
C CYS A 88 15.51 11.63 -2.89
N GLU A 89 14.29 11.69 -2.39
CA GLU A 89 13.88 11.27 -1.05
C GLU A 89 12.61 10.41 -1.15
N ILE A 90 12.48 9.40 -0.28
CA ILE A 90 11.26 8.61 -0.12
C ILE A 90 10.55 9.09 1.13
N HIS A 91 9.33 9.62 0.98
CA HIS A 91 8.48 10.06 2.07
C HIS A 91 7.45 8.98 2.38
N ALA A 92 7.56 8.36 3.56
CA ALA A 92 6.65 7.34 4.03
C ALA A 92 5.70 7.94 5.08
N ILE A 93 4.40 7.91 4.80
CA ILE A 93 3.37 8.62 5.56
C ILE A 93 2.36 7.62 6.10
N ASP A 94 2.10 7.67 7.40
CA ASP A 94 1.05 6.89 8.06
C ASP A 94 0.51 7.67 9.26
N ASN A 95 -0.76 7.49 9.60
CA ASN A 95 -1.37 8.17 10.75
C ASN A 95 -1.43 7.31 12.01
N ALA A 96 -0.94 6.06 11.97
CA ALA A 96 -0.89 5.17 13.12
C ALA A 96 0.47 5.28 13.83
N PRO A 97 0.55 5.89 15.04
CA PRO A 97 1.83 6.09 15.75
C PRO A 97 2.60 4.79 15.97
N ALA A 98 1.89 3.70 16.32
CA ALA A 98 2.50 2.39 16.54
C ALA A 98 3.16 1.82 15.28
N MET A 99 2.57 2.05 14.09
CA MET A 99 3.14 1.65 12.80
C MET A 99 4.38 2.47 12.47
N ILE A 100 4.35 3.79 12.63
CA ILE A 100 5.49 4.69 12.39
C ILE A 100 6.68 4.36 13.28
N GLU A 101 6.48 4.09 14.56
CA GLU A 101 7.58 3.74 15.48
C GLU A 101 8.21 2.38 15.12
N ALA A 102 7.39 1.39 14.77
CA ALA A 102 7.88 0.10 14.29
C ALA A 102 8.62 0.24 12.94
N CYS A 103 8.10 1.05 12.01
CA CYS A 103 8.73 1.36 10.74
C CYS A 103 10.11 2.00 10.95
N ARG A 104 10.23 2.97 11.84
CA ARG A 104 11.50 3.63 12.23
C ARG A 104 12.55 2.60 12.65
N SER A 105 12.15 1.67 13.51
CA SER A 105 13.01 0.59 14.00
C SER A 105 13.47 -0.32 12.87
N LEU A 106 12.56 -0.73 11.96
CA LEU A 106 12.88 -1.60 10.83
C LEU A 106 13.85 -0.94 9.84
N ILE A 107 13.63 0.34 9.48
CA ILE A 107 14.52 1.08 8.59
C ILE A 107 15.93 1.21 9.19
N SER A 108 16.04 1.42 10.50
CA SER A 108 17.33 1.56 11.19
C SER A 108 18.13 0.25 11.19
N ILE A 109 17.46 -0.90 11.42
CA ILE A 109 18.08 -2.22 11.39
C ILE A 109 18.55 -2.58 9.98
N ASP A 110 17.70 -2.33 8.98
CA ASP A 110 18.02 -2.63 7.59
C ASP A 110 19.18 -1.76 7.07
N HIS A 111 19.27 -0.50 7.50
CA HIS A 111 20.40 0.39 7.18
C HIS A 111 21.73 -0.17 7.66
N ALA A 112 21.76 -0.78 8.84
CA ALA A 112 22.97 -1.40 9.40
C ALA A 112 23.42 -2.64 8.61
N GLY A 113 22.49 -3.41 8.05
CA GLY A 113 22.77 -4.62 7.28
C GLY A 113 23.23 -4.38 5.83
N THR A 114 22.88 -3.24 5.23
CA THR A 114 23.06 -2.97 3.81
C THR A 114 24.32 -2.16 3.45
N GLN A 115 25.12 -1.71 4.42
CA GLN A 115 26.30 -0.86 4.18
C GLN A 115 27.40 -1.50 3.31
N ASN A 116 27.40 -2.81 3.14
CA ASN A 116 28.52 -3.52 2.49
C ASN A 116 28.33 -3.87 1.00
N ALA A 117 27.25 -3.49 0.34
CA ALA A 117 26.93 -4.01 -1.00
C ALA A 117 26.52 -2.97 -2.06
N LYS A 118 26.58 -1.66 -1.80
CA LYS A 118 25.98 -0.66 -2.72
C LYS A 118 27.01 0.23 -3.37
N SER A 119 26.87 0.44 -4.68
CA SER A 119 27.73 1.32 -5.49
C SER A 119 27.52 2.81 -5.21
N HIS A 120 26.42 3.19 -4.57
CA HIS A 120 26.09 4.56 -4.20
C HIS A 120 25.24 4.62 -2.91
N PRO A 121 25.21 5.77 -2.21
CA PRO A 121 24.40 5.93 -0.99
C PRO A 121 22.91 5.63 -1.27
N PRO A 122 22.22 4.93 -0.39
CA PRO A 122 20.80 4.66 -0.57
C PRO A 122 19.99 5.96 -0.46
N VAL A 123 18.88 6.03 -1.22
CA VAL A 123 17.92 7.13 -1.12
C VAL A 123 17.34 7.17 0.29
N PRO A 124 17.34 8.32 0.98
CA PRO A 124 16.85 8.42 2.35
C PRO A 124 15.32 8.19 2.42
N ILE A 125 14.87 7.53 3.49
CA ILE A 125 13.45 7.40 3.84
C ILE A 125 13.15 8.37 4.98
N VAL A 126 12.18 9.26 4.74
CA VAL A 126 11.69 10.25 5.70
C VAL A 126 10.30 9.82 6.17
N LEU A 127 10.15 9.60 7.48
CA LEU A 127 8.89 9.16 8.09
C LEU A 127 8.04 10.36 8.54
N HIS A 128 6.75 10.30 8.24
CA HIS A 128 5.77 11.29 8.66
C HIS A 128 4.59 10.62 9.36
N GLU A 129 4.34 11.00 10.60
CA GLU A 129 3.10 10.66 11.31
C GLU A 129 2.05 11.72 10.97
N ALA A 130 1.18 11.43 10.01
CA ALA A 130 0.18 12.38 9.54
C ALA A 130 -0.98 11.68 8.81
N ASN A 131 -2.14 12.33 8.78
CA ASN A 131 -3.20 11.94 7.86
C ASN A 131 -2.80 12.30 6.43
N LEU A 132 -3.14 11.43 5.48
CA LEU A 132 -2.81 11.61 4.07
C LEU A 132 -3.44 12.88 3.46
N GLN A 133 -4.64 13.24 3.94
CA GLN A 133 -5.38 14.42 3.47
C GLN A 133 -4.76 15.74 3.92
N ASP A 134 -4.01 15.71 5.03
CA ASP A 134 -3.44 16.90 5.67
C ASP A 134 -1.95 17.10 5.31
N HIS A 135 -1.30 16.06 4.75
CA HIS A 135 0.12 16.12 4.42
C HIS A 135 0.34 16.72 3.02
N PRO A 136 1.15 17.79 2.90
CA PRO A 136 1.42 18.40 1.60
C PRO A 136 2.28 17.49 0.72
N LEU A 137 1.81 17.23 -0.50
CA LEU A 137 2.56 16.51 -1.52
C LEU A 137 3.10 17.49 -2.56
N SER A 138 4.31 17.27 -3.05
CA SER A 138 4.89 18.10 -4.11
C SER A 138 6.10 17.44 -4.76
N GLN A 139 6.42 17.83 -6.00
CA GLN A 139 7.63 17.41 -6.72
C GLN A 139 7.76 15.88 -6.79
N ALA A 140 6.65 15.17 -7.00
CA ALA A 140 6.63 13.73 -7.00
C ALA A 140 6.92 13.15 -8.39
N SER A 141 7.77 12.13 -8.47
CA SER A 141 7.86 11.26 -9.65
C SER A 141 7.08 9.96 -9.46
N VAL A 142 6.98 9.48 -8.23
CA VAL A 142 6.27 8.25 -7.89
C VAL A 142 5.45 8.45 -6.63
N VAL A 143 4.20 8.00 -6.67
CA VAL A 143 3.36 7.82 -5.49
C VAL A 143 2.90 6.38 -5.44
N ALA A 144 3.17 5.67 -4.36
CA ALA A 144 2.64 4.34 -4.09
C ALA A 144 1.56 4.43 -3.00
N MET A 145 0.44 3.79 -3.22
CA MET A 145 -0.66 3.65 -2.26
C MET A 145 -1.15 2.20 -2.31
N ASN A 146 -0.61 1.36 -1.44
CA ASN A 146 -0.90 -0.07 -1.41
C ASN A 146 -1.84 -0.41 -0.25
N PHE A 147 -3.09 -0.77 -0.57
CA PHE A 147 -4.14 -1.18 0.37
C PHE A 147 -4.49 -0.10 1.40
N THR A 148 -4.53 1.15 0.97
CA THR A 148 -4.73 2.33 1.82
C THR A 148 -6.00 3.11 1.49
N LEU A 149 -6.29 3.35 0.21
CA LEU A 149 -7.45 4.16 -0.21
C LEU A 149 -8.78 3.57 0.28
N GLN A 150 -8.87 2.25 0.41
CA GLN A 150 -10.03 1.55 0.94
C GLN A 150 -10.40 1.94 2.39
N PHE A 151 -9.46 2.54 3.14
CA PHE A 151 -9.65 3.06 4.49
C PHE A 151 -9.92 4.57 4.53
N VAL A 152 -9.76 5.25 3.41
CA VAL A 152 -10.12 6.67 3.28
C VAL A 152 -11.61 6.79 3.06
N GLU A 153 -12.25 7.77 3.75
CA GLU A 153 -13.68 8.05 3.60
C GLU A 153 -14.03 8.24 2.10
N PRO A 154 -15.05 7.54 1.58
CA PRO A 154 -15.38 7.59 0.15
C PRO A 154 -15.53 9.00 -0.43
N SER A 155 -16.12 9.92 0.34
CA SER A 155 -16.30 11.33 -0.04
C SER A 155 -14.97 12.09 -0.22
N ALA A 156 -13.90 11.67 0.44
CA ALA A 156 -12.59 12.33 0.38
C ALA A 156 -11.66 11.77 -0.72
N ARG A 157 -11.97 10.58 -1.28
CA ARG A 157 -11.08 9.88 -2.22
C ARG A 157 -10.80 10.67 -3.49
N ALA A 158 -11.81 11.35 -4.05
CA ALA A 158 -11.65 12.12 -5.28
C ALA A 158 -10.68 13.30 -5.08
N ALA A 159 -10.83 14.04 -3.99
CA ALA A 159 -9.94 15.14 -3.64
C ALA A 159 -8.49 14.67 -3.43
N LEU A 160 -8.30 13.54 -2.72
CA LEU A 160 -6.98 12.96 -2.51
C LEU A 160 -6.31 12.56 -3.85
N MET A 161 -7.05 11.96 -4.79
CA MET A 161 -6.50 11.62 -6.11
C MET A 161 -6.13 12.87 -6.92
N SER A 162 -6.88 13.96 -6.81
CA SER A 162 -6.54 15.25 -7.44
C SER A 162 -5.25 15.83 -6.83
N THR A 163 -5.13 15.85 -5.51
CA THR A 163 -3.91 16.29 -4.81
C THR A 163 -2.67 15.49 -5.25
N ILE A 164 -2.80 14.16 -5.36
CA ILE A 164 -1.71 13.29 -5.84
C ILE A 164 -1.35 13.63 -7.30
N ALA A 165 -2.36 13.79 -8.16
CA ALA A 165 -2.13 14.13 -9.56
C ALA A 165 -1.47 15.51 -9.73
N GLU A 166 -1.81 16.50 -8.92
CA GLU A 166 -1.18 17.83 -8.91
C GLU A 166 0.28 17.77 -8.43
N ALA A 167 0.57 16.95 -7.44
CA ALA A 167 1.93 16.78 -6.90
C ALA A 167 2.88 16.06 -7.87
N LEU A 168 2.37 15.20 -8.73
CA LEU A 168 3.16 14.45 -9.70
C LEU A 168 3.66 15.35 -10.83
N LEU A 169 4.94 15.22 -11.16
CA LEU A 169 5.53 15.82 -12.36
C LEU A 169 5.05 15.11 -13.64
N PRO A 170 5.14 15.75 -14.81
CA PRO A 170 4.84 15.09 -16.08
C PRO A 170 5.62 13.77 -16.23
N GLY A 171 4.95 12.71 -16.66
CA GLY A 171 5.50 11.36 -16.73
C GLY A 171 5.62 10.62 -15.39
N GLY A 172 5.31 11.26 -14.27
CA GLY A 172 5.23 10.60 -12.97
C GLY A 172 4.04 9.67 -12.85
N VAL A 173 4.06 8.78 -11.84
CA VAL A 173 3.08 7.70 -11.72
C VAL A 173 2.49 7.58 -10.31
N LEU A 174 1.22 7.17 -10.27
CA LEU A 174 0.58 6.59 -9.09
C LEU A 174 0.50 5.07 -9.28
N ILE A 175 0.98 4.32 -8.29
CA ILE A 175 0.79 2.87 -8.14
C ILE A 175 -0.26 2.69 -7.05
N LEU A 176 -1.43 2.15 -7.44
CA LEU A 176 -2.57 1.99 -6.54
C LEU A 176 -2.95 0.52 -6.45
N SER A 177 -2.88 -0.06 -5.27
CA SER A 177 -3.29 -1.46 -5.02
C SER A 177 -4.40 -1.48 -3.97
N GLU A 178 -5.52 -2.13 -4.29
CA GLU A 178 -6.70 -2.13 -3.42
C GLU A 178 -7.44 -3.48 -3.46
N LYS A 179 -8.20 -3.76 -2.42
CA LYS A 179 -9.27 -4.73 -2.49
C LYS A 179 -10.41 -4.11 -3.30
N VAL A 180 -10.95 -4.86 -4.26
CA VAL A 180 -12.02 -4.39 -5.13
C VAL A 180 -13.29 -5.22 -4.95
N ARG A 181 -14.43 -4.64 -5.32
CA ARG A 181 -15.71 -5.33 -5.47
C ARG A 181 -16.09 -5.38 -6.95
N PHE A 182 -17.01 -6.27 -7.31
CA PHE A 182 -17.53 -6.40 -8.65
C PHE A 182 -19.00 -5.97 -8.69
N GLN A 183 -19.44 -5.38 -9.80
CA GLN A 183 -20.81 -4.90 -9.96
C GLN A 183 -21.80 -6.07 -10.09
N ASP A 184 -21.42 -7.14 -10.80
CA ASP A 184 -22.21 -8.36 -10.90
C ASP A 184 -22.17 -9.11 -9.56
N PRO A 185 -23.31 -9.35 -8.90
CA PRO A 185 -23.37 -10.03 -7.61
C PRO A 185 -22.78 -11.43 -7.63
N THR A 186 -23.01 -12.21 -8.72
CA THR A 186 -22.52 -13.57 -8.85
C THR A 186 -20.99 -13.60 -8.96
N VAL A 187 -20.44 -12.69 -9.76
CA VAL A 187 -18.99 -12.54 -9.89
C VAL A 187 -18.38 -12.07 -8.56
N ASN A 188 -19.02 -11.11 -7.89
CA ASN A 188 -18.57 -10.62 -6.59
C ASN A 188 -18.54 -11.72 -5.53
N GLU A 189 -19.59 -12.54 -5.44
CA GLU A 189 -19.66 -13.66 -4.53
C GLU A 189 -18.60 -14.72 -4.84
N LEU A 190 -18.40 -15.08 -6.10
CA LEU A 190 -17.32 -15.99 -6.52
C LEU A 190 -15.96 -15.52 -6.01
N HIS A 191 -15.62 -14.25 -6.21
CA HIS A 191 -14.32 -13.71 -5.78
C HIS A 191 -14.18 -13.64 -4.25
N ILE A 192 -15.27 -13.40 -3.51
CA ILE A 192 -15.29 -13.46 -2.04
C ILE A 192 -15.02 -14.89 -1.58
N ASP A 193 -15.67 -15.89 -2.18
CA ASP A 193 -15.48 -17.29 -1.84
C ASP A 193 -14.07 -17.79 -2.12
N MET A 194 -13.51 -17.42 -3.28
CA MET A 194 -12.12 -17.73 -3.62
C MET A 194 -11.13 -17.07 -2.63
N TYR A 195 -11.42 -15.83 -2.23
CA TYR A 195 -10.61 -15.15 -1.22
C TYR A 195 -10.70 -15.83 0.15
N HIS A 196 -11.88 -16.30 0.57
CA HIS A 196 -12.02 -17.06 1.80
C HIS A 196 -11.30 -18.42 1.72
N ALA A 197 -11.35 -19.10 0.57
CA ALA A 197 -10.61 -20.33 0.33
C ALA A 197 -9.09 -20.10 0.44
N PHE A 198 -8.57 -19.00 -0.14
CA PHE A 198 -7.17 -18.59 0.01
C PHE A 198 -6.78 -18.41 1.47
N LYS A 199 -7.59 -17.73 2.27
CA LYS A 199 -7.32 -17.55 3.72
C LYS A 199 -7.29 -18.88 4.46
N ARG A 200 -8.25 -19.80 4.18
CA ARG A 200 -8.25 -21.16 4.77
C ARG A 200 -6.99 -21.94 4.39
N GLN A 201 -6.57 -21.87 3.13
CA GLN A 201 -5.35 -22.51 2.65
C GLN A 201 -4.10 -21.98 3.39
N ASN A 202 -4.12 -20.70 3.77
CA ASN A 202 -3.06 -20.07 4.57
C ASN A 202 -3.26 -20.24 6.09
N GLY A 203 -4.14 -21.16 6.53
CA GLY A 203 -4.29 -21.60 7.90
C GLY A 203 -5.14 -20.69 8.79
N TYR A 204 -6.03 -19.85 8.23
CA TYR A 204 -7.09 -19.20 9.00
C TYR A 204 -8.29 -20.13 9.16
N SER A 205 -8.86 -20.17 10.34
CA SER A 205 -10.15 -20.83 10.61
C SER A 205 -11.33 -19.99 10.11
N ASP A 206 -12.49 -20.62 9.95
CA ASP A 206 -13.72 -19.88 9.58
C ASP A 206 -14.12 -18.84 10.64
N LEU A 207 -13.83 -19.11 11.92
CA LEU A 207 -14.04 -18.14 13.00
C LEU A 207 -13.16 -16.89 12.81
N GLU A 208 -11.88 -17.07 12.55
CA GLU A 208 -10.95 -15.93 12.30
C GLU A 208 -11.40 -15.12 11.09
N ILE A 209 -11.81 -15.80 10.01
CA ILE A 209 -12.29 -15.15 8.78
C ILE A 209 -13.56 -14.33 9.08
N SER A 210 -14.52 -14.91 9.79
CA SER A 210 -15.78 -14.26 10.14
C SER A 210 -15.56 -13.05 11.04
N GLN A 211 -14.83 -13.20 12.14
CA GLN A 211 -14.57 -12.12 13.09
C GLN A 211 -13.79 -10.96 12.47
N LYS A 212 -12.76 -11.27 11.65
CA LYS A 212 -12.01 -10.27 10.93
C LYS A 212 -12.86 -9.53 9.88
N ARG A 213 -13.79 -10.24 9.22
CA ARG A 213 -14.76 -9.62 8.31
C ARG A 213 -15.63 -8.61 9.05
N THR A 214 -16.18 -8.99 10.19
CA THR A 214 -16.99 -8.10 11.03
C THR A 214 -16.19 -6.87 11.47
N ALA A 215 -14.95 -7.05 11.94
CA ALA A 215 -14.08 -5.94 12.34
C ALA A 215 -13.79 -4.94 11.20
N LEU A 216 -13.78 -5.40 9.95
CA LEU A 216 -13.47 -4.57 8.77
C LEU A 216 -14.72 -4.02 8.06
N GLU A 217 -15.93 -4.44 8.42
CA GLU A 217 -17.16 -4.20 7.65
C GLU A 217 -17.42 -2.70 7.36
N ASN A 218 -17.22 -1.84 8.35
CA ASN A 218 -17.42 -0.38 8.21
C ASN A 218 -16.10 0.40 8.19
N VAL A 219 -14.96 -0.28 8.12
CA VAL A 219 -13.62 0.32 8.16
C VAL A 219 -12.97 0.24 6.79
N LEU A 220 -13.15 -0.88 6.10
CA LEU A 220 -12.62 -1.12 4.76
C LEU A 220 -13.79 -1.12 3.76
N VAL A 221 -13.86 -0.08 2.92
CA VAL A 221 -14.90 0.09 1.89
C VAL A 221 -14.26 -0.06 0.50
N PRO A 222 -14.45 -1.21 -0.19
CA PRO A 222 -13.86 -1.41 -1.50
C PRO A 222 -14.67 -0.70 -2.59
N ASP A 223 -13.99 -0.13 -3.58
CA ASP A 223 -14.55 0.36 -4.84
C ASP A 223 -14.44 -0.72 -5.93
N THR A 224 -15.08 -0.51 -7.08
CA THR A 224 -14.84 -1.33 -8.28
C THR A 224 -13.62 -0.83 -9.04
N LEU A 225 -13.12 -1.64 -9.98
CA LEU A 225 -12.02 -1.20 -10.87
C LEU A 225 -12.44 0.00 -11.72
N GLU A 226 -13.69 0.01 -12.20
CA GLU A 226 -14.24 1.09 -13.00
C GLU A 226 -14.30 2.39 -12.21
N GLU A 227 -14.75 2.35 -10.94
CA GLU A 227 -14.76 3.52 -10.05
C GLU A 227 -13.35 4.06 -9.79
N HIS A 228 -12.36 3.19 -9.61
CA HIS A 228 -10.96 3.60 -9.50
C HIS A 228 -10.47 4.26 -10.78
N GLN A 229 -10.65 3.62 -11.93
CA GLN A 229 -10.21 4.15 -13.23
C GLN A 229 -10.86 5.49 -13.55
N GLU A 230 -12.18 5.60 -13.38
CA GLU A 230 -12.91 6.84 -13.61
C GLU A 230 -12.41 7.97 -12.72
N ARG A 231 -12.19 7.70 -11.42
CA ARG A 231 -11.66 8.67 -10.45
C ARG A 231 -10.27 9.16 -10.84
N LEU A 232 -9.38 8.25 -11.28
CA LEU A 232 -8.03 8.59 -11.70
C LEU A 232 -8.02 9.43 -12.98
N LEU A 233 -8.83 9.10 -13.98
CA LEU A 233 -8.95 9.89 -15.19
C LEU A 233 -9.53 11.29 -14.90
N LYS A 234 -10.54 11.40 -14.02
CA LYS A 234 -11.10 12.68 -13.58
C LYS A 234 -10.09 13.53 -12.78
N ALA A 235 -9.18 12.90 -12.06
CA ALA A 235 -8.09 13.57 -11.34
C ALA A 235 -6.98 14.11 -12.28
N GLY A 236 -7.02 13.79 -13.58
CA GLY A 236 -6.08 14.31 -14.58
C GLY A 236 -4.93 13.36 -14.94
N PHE A 237 -5.02 12.08 -14.57
CA PHE A 237 -4.12 11.07 -15.13
C PHE A 237 -4.48 10.79 -16.59
N LYS A 238 -3.46 10.68 -17.44
CA LYS A 238 -3.65 10.45 -18.89
C LYS A 238 -3.90 8.98 -19.22
N HIS A 239 -3.24 8.10 -18.51
CA HIS A 239 -3.33 6.65 -18.71
C HIS A 239 -3.55 5.97 -17.37
N CYS A 240 -4.40 4.93 -17.38
CA CYS A 240 -4.64 4.07 -16.24
C CYS A 240 -4.85 2.64 -16.73
N THR A 241 -4.13 1.67 -16.14
CA THR A 241 -4.29 0.26 -16.46
C THR A 241 -4.06 -0.62 -15.24
N VAL A 242 -4.73 -1.77 -15.23
CA VAL A 242 -4.47 -2.85 -14.27
C VAL A 242 -3.21 -3.60 -14.70
N TRP A 243 -2.26 -3.79 -13.81
CA TRP A 243 -1.06 -4.57 -14.07
C TRP A 243 -0.97 -5.85 -13.23
N PHE A 244 -1.81 -5.95 -12.17
CA PHE A 244 -1.93 -7.16 -11.34
C PHE A 244 -3.38 -7.31 -10.88
N GLN A 245 -3.88 -8.55 -10.87
CA GLN A 245 -5.13 -8.92 -10.21
C GLN A 245 -5.07 -10.36 -9.73
N CYS A 246 -5.49 -10.58 -8.47
CA CYS A 246 -5.71 -11.91 -7.91
C CYS A 246 -6.97 -11.87 -7.06
N PHE A 247 -8.00 -12.62 -7.48
CA PHE A 247 -9.33 -12.56 -6.90
C PHE A 247 -9.86 -11.11 -6.85
N ASN A 248 -10.26 -10.67 -5.68
CA ASN A 248 -10.73 -9.30 -5.41
C ASN A 248 -9.63 -8.36 -4.88
N PHE A 249 -8.38 -8.57 -5.28
CA PHE A 249 -7.25 -7.68 -5.05
C PHE A 249 -6.65 -7.28 -6.39
N ALA A 250 -6.51 -6.00 -6.63
CA ALA A 250 -6.00 -5.48 -7.88
C ALA A 250 -5.00 -4.34 -7.66
N SER A 251 -4.07 -4.20 -8.62
CA SER A 251 -3.13 -3.10 -8.66
C SER A 251 -3.19 -2.40 -10.01
N LEU A 252 -3.29 -1.08 -9.96
CA LEU A 252 -3.32 -0.19 -11.11
C LEU A 252 -2.06 0.66 -11.15
N ILE A 253 -1.67 1.07 -12.35
CA ILE A 253 -0.73 2.17 -12.55
C ILE A 253 -1.44 3.27 -13.32
N ALA A 254 -1.32 4.51 -12.83
CA ALA A 254 -1.84 5.69 -13.49
C ALA A 254 -0.68 6.65 -13.80
N ILE A 255 -0.60 7.15 -15.02
CA ILE A 255 0.51 7.97 -15.53
C ILE A 255 0.03 9.40 -15.73
N LYS A 256 0.76 10.36 -15.16
CA LYS A 256 0.57 11.80 -15.39
C LYS A 256 1.01 12.16 -16.81
N GLY A 257 0.18 12.91 -17.52
CA GLY A 257 0.49 13.41 -18.86
C GLY A 257 1.46 14.61 -18.89
#